data_d1590aedc30b950ed5783bf79958f650
#
_entry.id   d1590aedc30b950ed5783bf79958f650
#
_cell.length_a   1.000
_cell.length_b   1.000
_cell.length_c   1.000
_cell.angle_alpha   90.00
_cell.angle_beta   90.00
_cell.angle_gamma   90.00
#
_symmetry.space_group_name_H-M   'P 1'
#
loop_
_entity.id
_entity.type
_entity.pdbx_description
1 polymer ?
#
loop_
_entity_poly.entity_id
_entity_poly.type
_entity_poly.pdbx_seq_one_letter_code
_entity_poly.pdbx_strand_id
1 'polypeptide(L)'
;MLPISIKTPWDDRAVEKQVDEAIASGRTKIKRSHMKLGPYNGYSGDLRDLADWKIKIAIELGLIPEAEHCSVCGTIEGRIDYHNEDYSRPLQTIAICMKCHMSLHNRARSPGYAASWEKRVKEYGDGTKWFEHISRT
;
A
#
# COMPACT_ATOMS: atom_id res chain seq x y z
N MET A 1 -15.69 8.08 -4.53
CA MET A 1 -14.47 8.92 -4.53
C MET A 1 -13.34 8.15 -5.19
N LEU A 2 -12.61 8.80 -6.08
CA LEU A 2 -11.44 8.18 -6.70
C LEU A 2 -10.30 8.04 -5.67
N PRO A 3 -9.54 6.93 -5.74
CA PRO A 3 -8.37 6.78 -4.88
C PRO A 3 -7.35 7.91 -5.10
N ILE A 4 -6.63 8.23 -4.05
CA ILE A 4 -5.56 9.24 -4.13
C ILE A 4 -4.39 8.66 -4.91
N SER A 5 -3.87 9.47 -5.84
CA SER A 5 -2.66 9.13 -6.57
C SER A 5 -1.44 9.32 -5.67
N ILE A 6 -0.74 8.23 -5.42
CA ILE A 6 0.48 8.22 -4.60
C ILE A 6 1.68 8.33 -5.53
N LYS A 7 2.57 9.29 -5.25
CA LYS A 7 3.83 9.40 -5.97
C LYS A 7 4.86 8.46 -5.39
N THR A 8 5.46 7.63 -6.25
CA THR A 8 6.55 6.73 -5.88
C THR A 8 7.86 7.20 -6.53
N PRO A 9 9.04 6.85 -5.95
CA PRO A 9 10.31 7.17 -6.57
C PRO A 9 10.63 6.33 -7.82
N TRP A 10 9.77 5.39 -8.17
CA TRP A 10 9.84 4.57 -9.39
C TRP A 10 8.62 4.83 -10.26
N ASP A 11 8.74 4.51 -11.56
CA ASP A 11 7.62 4.52 -12.49
C ASP A 11 6.79 3.24 -12.28
N ASP A 12 5.62 3.36 -11.64
CA ASP A 12 4.82 2.21 -11.25
C ASP A 12 4.36 1.38 -12.45
N ARG A 13 4.03 2.01 -13.58
CA ARG A 13 3.61 1.29 -14.78
C ARG A 13 4.77 0.54 -15.44
N ALA A 14 5.96 1.13 -15.47
CA ALA A 14 7.14 0.48 -16.00
C ALA A 14 7.55 -0.72 -15.14
N VAL A 15 7.48 -0.59 -13.83
CA VAL A 15 7.77 -1.70 -12.90
C VAL A 15 6.73 -2.80 -13.06
N GLU A 16 5.45 -2.47 -13.11
CA GLU A 16 4.37 -3.45 -13.31
C GLU A 16 4.57 -4.25 -14.59
N LYS A 17 4.96 -3.58 -15.68
CA LYS A 17 5.24 -4.25 -16.96
C LYS A 17 6.33 -5.30 -16.80
N GLN A 18 7.43 -4.99 -16.12
CA GLN A 18 8.50 -5.94 -15.87
C GLN A 18 8.05 -7.09 -14.97
N VAL A 19 7.21 -6.81 -13.97
CA VAL A 19 6.62 -7.85 -13.12
C VAL A 19 5.74 -8.79 -13.96
N ASP A 20 4.87 -8.24 -14.81
CA ASP A 20 3.99 -9.04 -15.67
C ASP A 20 4.79 -9.90 -16.64
N GLU A 21 5.88 -9.39 -17.20
CA GLU A 21 6.79 -10.17 -18.06
C GLU A 21 7.45 -11.30 -17.28
N ALA A 22 7.84 -11.07 -16.03
CA ALA A 22 8.41 -12.11 -15.16
C ALA A 22 7.40 -13.21 -14.85
N ILE A 23 6.15 -12.84 -14.59
CA ILE A 23 5.06 -13.81 -14.37
C ILE A 23 4.85 -14.65 -15.63
N ALA A 24 4.71 -14.00 -16.79
CA ALA A 24 4.44 -14.68 -18.05
C ALA A 24 5.57 -15.64 -18.47
N SER A 25 6.82 -15.29 -18.16
CA SER A 25 7.99 -16.12 -18.52
C SER A 25 8.40 -17.12 -17.44
N GLY A 26 7.69 -17.16 -16.31
CA GLY A 26 8.00 -18.08 -15.21
C GLY A 26 9.29 -17.74 -14.45
N ARG A 27 9.79 -16.52 -14.55
CA ARG A 27 11.04 -16.10 -13.88
C ARG A 27 10.88 -15.86 -12.39
N THR A 28 9.67 -15.63 -11.90
CA THR A 28 9.44 -15.44 -10.47
C THR A 28 9.37 -16.77 -9.73
N LYS A 29 9.94 -16.82 -8.54
CA LYS A 29 9.85 -17.96 -7.62
C LYS A 29 8.74 -17.80 -6.60
N ILE A 30 8.15 -16.62 -6.51
CA ILE A 30 7.11 -16.31 -5.53
C ILE A 30 5.77 -16.79 -6.06
N LYS A 31 5.10 -17.66 -5.26
CA LYS A 31 3.75 -18.13 -5.58
C LYS A 31 2.72 -17.16 -4.99
N ARG A 32 1.62 -16.97 -5.72
CA ARG A 32 0.50 -16.19 -5.21
C ARG A 32 -0.17 -16.91 -4.05
N SER A 33 -0.34 -16.20 -2.92
CA SER A 33 -0.86 -16.80 -1.68
C SER A 33 -2.37 -17.01 -1.68
N HIS A 34 -3.12 -16.31 -2.56
CA HIS A 34 -4.58 -16.34 -2.61
C HIS A 34 -5.22 -16.07 -1.24
N MET A 35 -4.71 -15.05 -0.54
CA MET A 35 -5.26 -14.65 0.76
C MET A 35 -6.71 -14.22 0.62
N LYS A 36 -7.54 -14.57 1.62
CA LYS A 36 -8.93 -14.09 1.69
C LYS A 36 -8.96 -12.71 2.31
N LEU A 37 -8.86 -11.67 1.49
CA LEU A 37 -8.94 -10.28 1.92
C LEU A 37 -10.35 -9.75 1.67
N GLY A 38 -10.82 -8.87 2.55
CA GLY A 38 -12.04 -8.12 2.33
C GLY A 38 -11.86 -7.00 1.29
N PRO A 39 -12.97 -6.42 0.80
CA PRO A 39 -12.87 -5.29 -0.13
C PRO A 39 -12.31 -4.04 0.56
N TYR A 40 -11.66 -3.18 -0.23
CA TYR A 40 -11.16 -1.89 0.24
C TYR A 40 -11.18 -0.88 -0.92
N ASN A 41 -11.67 0.33 -0.68
CA ASN A 41 -11.78 1.40 -1.69
C ASN A 41 -12.48 0.96 -2.99
N GLY A 42 -13.48 0.07 -2.88
CA GLY A 42 -14.20 -0.45 -4.04
C GLY A 42 -13.47 -1.56 -4.80
N TYR A 43 -12.31 -1.98 -4.35
CA TYR A 43 -11.55 -3.09 -4.94
C TYR A 43 -11.80 -4.39 -4.20
N SER A 44 -11.94 -5.49 -4.96
CA SER A 44 -12.14 -6.81 -4.37
C SER A 44 -10.91 -7.32 -3.61
N GLY A 45 -11.13 -8.26 -2.70
CA GLY A 45 -10.03 -8.92 -2.00
C GLY A 45 -9.09 -9.65 -2.95
N ASP A 46 -9.60 -10.20 -4.06
CA ASP A 46 -8.77 -10.87 -5.07
C ASP A 46 -7.82 -9.89 -5.77
N LEU A 47 -8.30 -8.69 -6.13
CA LEU A 47 -7.43 -7.63 -6.68
C LEU A 47 -6.37 -7.18 -5.68
N ARG A 48 -6.73 -7.09 -4.42
CA ARG A 48 -5.79 -6.76 -3.35
C ARG A 48 -4.70 -7.81 -3.19
N ASP A 49 -5.07 -9.08 -3.24
CA ASP A 49 -4.13 -10.20 -3.20
C ASP A 49 -3.20 -10.20 -4.40
N LEU A 50 -3.74 -9.96 -5.60
CA LEU A 50 -2.94 -9.85 -6.82
C LEU A 50 -1.90 -8.72 -6.73
N ALA A 51 -2.31 -7.56 -6.22
CA ALA A 51 -1.40 -6.43 -6.02
C ALA A 51 -0.27 -6.77 -5.06
N ASP A 52 -0.58 -7.41 -3.93
CA ASP A 52 0.42 -7.86 -2.96
C ASP A 52 1.44 -8.80 -3.60
N TRP A 53 0.99 -9.74 -4.40
CA TRP A 53 1.86 -10.67 -5.12
C TRP A 53 2.80 -9.92 -6.08
N LYS A 54 2.28 -8.97 -6.85
CA LYS A 54 3.09 -8.18 -7.79
C LYS A 54 4.14 -7.33 -7.06
N ILE A 55 3.79 -6.78 -5.90
CA ILE A 55 4.74 -6.02 -5.07
C ILE A 55 5.89 -6.93 -4.59
N LYS A 56 5.57 -8.13 -4.12
CA LYS A 56 6.58 -9.11 -3.69
C LYS A 56 7.51 -9.50 -4.82
N ILE A 57 6.98 -9.69 -6.02
CA ILE A 57 7.80 -9.97 -7.21
C ILE A 57 8.71 -8.80 -7.54
N ALA A 58 8.19 -7.58 -7.50
CA ALA A 58 8.99 -6.38 -7.76
C ALA A 58 10.18 -6.26 -6.80
N ILE A 59 9.97 -6.59 -5.52
CA ILE A 59 11.05 -6.64 -4.52
C ILE A 59 12.06 -7.73 -4.87
N GLU A 60 11.58 -8.94 -5.18
CA GLU A 60 12.44 -10.07 -5.58
C GLU A 60 13.33 -9.72 -6.76
N LEU A 61 12.79 -9.03 -7.76
CA LEU A 61 13.52 -8.62 -8.95
C LEU A 61 14.42 -7.39 -8.73
N GLY A 62 14.40 -6.80 -7.55
CA GLY A 62 15.19 -5.60 -7.26
C GLY A 62 14.66 -4.33 -7.93
N LEU A 63 13.41 -4.31 -8.36
CA LEU A 63 12.80 -3.18 -9.04
C LEU A 63 12.31 -2.10 -8.07
N ILE A 64 11.94 -2.52 -6.86
CA ILE A 64 11.61 -1.63 -5.75
C ILE A 64 12.30 -2.14 -4.48
N PRO A 65 12.60 -1.26 -3.51
CA PRO A 65 13.23 -1.70 -2.25
C PRO A 65 12.22 -2.41 -1.35
N GLU A 66 12.72 -3.13 -0.34
CA GLU A 66 11.89 -3.57 0.77
C GLU A 66 11.38 -2.35 1.54
N ALA A 67 10.23 -2.50 2.20
CA ALA A 67 9.66 -1.44 3.02
C ALA A 67 10.48 -1.27 4.30
N GLU A 68 11.18 -0.13 4.46
CA GLU A 68 12.14 0.08 5.55
C GLU A 68 11.69 1.12 6.57
N HIS A 69 10.90 2.11 6.16
CA HIS A 69 10.42 3.15 7.08
C HIS A 69 8.99 3.58 6.74
N CYS A 70 8.25 3.97 7.76
CA CYS A 70 6.86 4.38 7.61
C CYS A 70 6.74 5.76 6.95
N SER A 71 5.93 5.85 5.90
CA SER A 71 5.67 7.11 5.21
C SER A 71 4.78 8.08 6.01
N VAL A 72 4.16 7.62 7.09
CA VAL A 72 3.34 8.48 7.96
C VAL A 72 4.17 9.00 9.14
N CYS A 73 4.68 8.12 10.00
CA CYS A 73 5.37 8.52 11.22
C CYS A 73 6.90 8.42 11.16
N GLY A 74 7.45 7.86 10.09
CA GLY A 74 8.90 7.77 9.90
C GLY A 74 9.60 6.67 10.68
N THR A 75 8.87 5.85 11.46
CA THR A 75 9.51 4.78 12.24
C THR A 75 10.18 3.75 11.33
N ILE A 76 11.30 3.20 11.82
CA ILE A 76 12.00 2.06 11.20
C ILE A 76 11.83 0.79 12.02
N GLU A 77 11.09 0.87 13.12
CA GLU A 77 10.94 -0.25 14.06
C GLU A 77 9.72 -1.10 13.72
N GLY A 78 9.85 -2.40 13.98
CA GLY A 78 8.78 -3.36 13.78
C GLY A 78 8.50 -3.63 12.31
N ARG A 79 7.32 -4.21 12.05
CA ARG A 79 6.90 -4.57 10.71
C ARG A 79 6.49 -3.33 9.91
N ILE A 80 7.08 -3.17 8.73
CA ILE A 80 6.72 -2.14 7.76
C ILE A 80 6.21 -2.87 6.52
N ASP A 81 4.98 -2.54 6.08
CA ASP A 81 4.35 -3.14 4.91
C ASP A 81 4.15 -2.09 3.82
N TYR A 82 3.94 -2.54 2.59
CA TYR A 82 3.46 -1.68 1.51
C TYR A 82 1.94 -1.59 1.54
N HIS A 83 1.42 -0.41 1.29
CA HIS A 83 -0.02 -0.11 1.26
C HIS A 83 -0.42 0.57 -0.05
N ASN A 84 -1.57 0.16 -0.59
CA ASN A 84 -2.17 0.74 -1.79
C ASN A 84 -3.50 1.41 -1.46
N GLU A 85 -3.77 2.54 -2.10
CA GLU A 85 -5.12 3.12 -2.16
C GLU A 85 -5.81 2.73 -3.47
N ASP A 86 -5.04 2.53 -4.55
CA ASP A 86 -5.54 2.14 -5.87
C ASP A 86 -4.93 0.80 -6.28
N TYR A 87 -5.70 -0.27 -6.15
CA TYR A 87 -5.25 -1.62 -6.50
C TYR A 87 -5.25 -1.90 -8.02
N SER A 88 -5.77 -0.99 -8.84
CA SER A 88 -5.60 -1.05 -10.30
C SER A 88 -4.19 -0.62 -10.72
N ARG A 89 -3.45 -0.03 -9.80
CA ARG A 89 -2.05 0.39 -9.98
C ARG A 89 -1.20 -0.20 -8.84
N PRO A 90 -0.92 -1.51 -8.87
CA PRO A 90 -0.33 -2.21 -7.72
C PRO A 90 1.04 -1.69 -7.29
N LEU A 91 1.83 -1.16 -8.22
CA LEU A 91 3.15 -0.63 -7.88
C LEU A 91 3.13 0.84 -7.47
N GLN A 92 1.95 1.48 -7.47
CA GLN A 92 1.73 2.77 -6.84
C GLN A 92 1.42 2.54 -5.36
N THR A 93 2.46 2.24 -4.60
CA THR A 93 2.37 1.75 -3.23
C THR A 93 3.39 2.45 -2.34
N ILE A 94 3.11 2.52 -1.06
CA ILE A 94 4.00 3.18 -0.09
C ILE A 94 4.19 2.34 1.16
N ALA A 95 5.34 2.53 1.80
CA ALA A 95 5.66 1.83 3.03
C ALA A 95 4.93 2.46 4.22
N ILE A 96 4.37 1.64 5.10
CA ILE A 96 3.64 2.07 6.28
C ILE A 96 3.84 1.07 7.42
N CYS A 97 4.03 1.57 8.66
CA CYS A 97 4.18 0.71 9.82
C CYS A 97 2.83 0.11 10.26
N MET A 98 2.89 -0.94 11.06
CA MET A 98 1.69 -1.66 11.51
C MET A 98 0.69 -0.73 12.21
N LYS A 99 1.13 0.13 13.09
CA LYS A 99 0.24 1.04 13.85
C LYS A 99 -0.49 2.02 12.92
N CYS A 100 0.25 2.66 12.02
CA CYS A 100 -0.33 3.59 11.06
C CYS A 100 -1.24 2.87 10.07
N HIS A 101 -0.84 1.68 9.61
CA HIS A 101 -1.61 0.87 8.66
C HIS A 101 -2.94 0.42 9.24
N MET A 102 -2.95 -0.07 10.48
CA MET A 102 -4.18 -0.46 11.16
C MET A 102 -5.09 0.73 11.42
N SER A 103 -4.53 1.85 11.85
CA SER A 103 -5.29 3.09 12.06
C SER A 103 -5.94 3.57 10.76
N LEU A 104 -5.21 3.51 9.66
CA LEU A 104 -5.71 3.86 8.33
C LEU A 104 -6.87 2.96 7.91
N HIS A 105 -6.69 1.64 7.97
CA HIS A 105 -7.73 0.68 7.56
C HIS A 105 -8.96 0.73 8.46
N ASN A 106 -8.81 1.04 9.74
CA ASN A 106 -9.91 1.09 10.69
C ASN A 106 -10.67 2.42 10.71
N ARG A 107 -10.16 3.45 10.02
CA ARG A 107 -10.72 4.82 10.08
C ARG A 107 -12.21 4.93 9.80
N ALA A 108 -12.74 4.01 8.98
CA ALA A 108 -14.16 4.01 8.60
C ALA A 108 -15.02 3.09 9.48
N ARG A 109 -14.45 2.39 10.47
CA ARG A 109 -15.19 1.40 11.27
C ARG A 109 -16.09 2.06 12.34
N SER A 110 -15.63 3.16 12.91
CA SER A 110 -16.38 3.84 13.96
C SER A 110 -15.85 5.26 14.14
N PRO A 111 -16.62 6.16 14.79
CA PRO A 111 -16.12 7.50 15.09
C PRO A 111 -14.84 7.53 15.93
N GLY A 112 -14.65 6.56 16.84
CA GLY A 112 -13.43 6.46 17.63
C GLY A 112 -12.21 6.15 16.78
N TYR A 113 -12.34 5.23 15.82
CA TYR A 113 -11.26 4.91 14.89
C TYR A 113 -10.98 6.05 13.92
N ALA A 114 -12.02 6.75 13.45
CA ALA A 114 -11.86 7.94 12.63
C ALA A 114 -11.07 9.02 13.38
N ALA A 115 -11.40 9.27 14.64
CA ALA A 115 -10.70 10.24 15.49
C ALA A 115 -9.23 9.84 15.71
N SER A 116 -8.95 8.55 15.89
CA SER A 116 -7.59 8.04 16.05
C SER A 116 -6.75 8.30 14.79
N TRP A 117 -7.32 8.04 13.60
CA TRP A 117 -6.65 8.33 12.35
C TRP A 117 -6.38 9.83 12.18
N GLU A 118 -7.38 10.68 12.46
CA GLU A 118 -7.23 12.13 12.39
C GLU A 118 -6.13 12.65 13.31
N LYS A 119 -6.04 12.09 14.52
CA LYS A 119 -4.98 12.44 15.46
C LYS A 119 -3.60 12.17 14.88
N ARG A 120 -3.42 11.01 14.20
CA ARG A 120 -2.16 10.68 13.53
C ARG A 120 -1.86 11.64 12.38
N VAL A 121 -2.86 11.93 11.55
CA VAL A 121 -2.71 12.89 10.45
C VAL A 121 -2.25 14.25 10.99
N LYS A 122 -2.88 14.73 12.05
CA LYS A 122 -2.54 16.01 12.67
C LYS A 122 -1.13 16.02 13.29
N GLU A 123 -0.73 14.89 13.88
CA GLU A 123 0.59 14.77 14.53
C GLU A 123 1.72 14.73 13.51
N TYR A 124 1.55 14.00 12.39
CA TYR A 124 2.61 13.73 11.43
C TYR A 124 2.45 14.44 10.09
N GLY A 125 1.29 15.01 9.81
CA GLY A 125 1.01 15.68 8.55
C GLY A 125 1.65 17.06 8.46
N ASP A 126 1.96 17.48 7.24
CA ASP A 126 2.55 18.80 6.95
C ASP A 126 1.88 19.50 5.75
N GLY A 127 0.71 19.03 5.32
CA GLY A 127 -0.03 19.55 4.18
C GLY A 127 0.40 18.99 2.83
N THR A 128 1.50 18.26 2.77
CA THR A 128 2.05 17.69 1.53
C THR A 128 2.04 16.17 1.50
N LYS A 129 1.79 15.53 2.62
CA LYS A 129 1.85 14.07 2.72
C LYS A 129 0.56 13.44 2.21
N TRP A 130 0.71 12.34 1.48
CA TRP A 130 -0.38 11.63 0.81
C TRP A 130 -1.54 11.25 1.73
N PHE A 131 -1.24 10.87 2.96
CA PHE A 131 -2.24 10.37 3.90
C PHE A 131 -3.16 11.47 4.46
N GLU A 132 -2.79 12.74 4.31
CA GLU A 132 -3.63 13.85 4.77
C GLU A 132 -4.90 14.01 3.94
N HIS A 133 -4.88 13.51 2.70
CA HIS A 133 -5.96 13.65 1.75
C HIS A 133 -6.89 12.43 1.70
N ILE A 134 -6.63 11.42 2.50
CA ILE A 134 -7.44 10.19 2.51
C ILE A 134 -8.78 10.45 3.17
N SER A 135 -9.88 10.07 2.49
CA SER A 135 -11.21 10.12 3.05
C SER A 135 -11.34 9.20 4.25
N ARG A 136 -12.12 9.64 5.26
CA ARG A 136 -12.43 8.85 6.43
C ARG A 136 -13.60 7.89 6.21
N THR A 137 -14.29 8.04 5.12
CA THR A 137 -15.47 7.21 4.80
C THR A 137 -15.26 6.40 3.55
#